data_583f2761c7147b6040fa2d4182d8def1
#
_entry.id   583f2761c7147b6040fa2d4182d8def1
#
_cell.length_a   1.000
_cell.length_b   1.000
_cell.length_c   1.000
_cell.angle_alpha   90.00
_cell.angle_beta   90.00
_cell.angle_gamma   90.00
#
_symmetry.space_group_name_H-M   'P 1'
#
loop_
_entity.id
_entity.type
_entity.pdbx_description
1 polymer ?
#
loop_
_entity_poly.entity_id
_entity_poly.type
_entity_poly.pdbx_seq_one_letter_code
_entity_poly.pdbx_strand_id
1 'polypeptide(L)'
;NDLIRIISSCKILGIKYIVVPLVDKGSITNKHDEDNLLKSCKYVLKYLRDSKVKLIFESDFTPQRLKKFIKKFDKRYFGINYDAGNSAGLNYKIDDEFRLYGKYICNVHIKDRIKYGKTVRLGNGNANFLKLFKNLKKIKYNQPLILQTARSKNNRHIEEIKINLDYLKNIHNV
;
A
#
# COMPACT_ATOMS: atom_id res chain seq x y z
N ASN A 1 14.59 13.70 -13.73
CA ASN A 1 13.21 13.80 -14.27
C ASN A 1 12.55 12.46 -14.54
N ASP A 2 13.05 11.39 -13.89
CA ASP A 2 12.57 10.02 -14.13
C ASP A 2 11.10 9.83 -13.74
N LEU A 3 10.65 10.46 -12.65
CA LEU A 3 9.25 10.36 -12.22
C LEU A 3 8.28 10.93 -13.27
N ILE A 4 8.65 12.01 -13.97
CA ILE A 4 7.83 12.55 -15.06
C ILE A 4 7.74 11.57 -16.22
N ARG A 5 8.86 10.94 -16.58
CA ARG A 5 8.90 9.89 -17.62
C ARG A 5 8.01 8.71 -17.23
N ILE A 6 8.09 8.25 -15.98
CA ILE A 6 7.24 7.17 -15.44
C ILE A 6 5.76 7.58 -15.52
N ILE A 7 5.38 8.79 -15.10
CA ILE A 7 4.00 9.27 -15.20
C ILE A 7 3.52 9.27 -16.64
N SER A 8 4.35 9.74 -17.59
CA SER A 8 4.01 9.74 -19.02
C SER A 8 3.83 8.34 -19.57
N SER A 9 4.72 7.40 -19.22
CA SER A 9 4.61 5.99 -19.61
C SER A 9 3.35 5.33 -19.01
N CYS A 10 3.06 5.59 -17.75
CA CYS A 10 1.85 5.11 -17.09
C CYS A 10 0.57 5.63 -17.77
N LYS A 11 0.57 6.91 -18.20
CA LYS A 11 -0.54 7.50 -18.97
C LYS A 11 -0.78 6.74 -20.27
N ILE A 12 0.29 6.46 -21.04
CA ILE A 12 0.20 5.73 -22.32
C ILE A 12 -0.30 4.31 -22.11
N LEU A 13 0.20 3.62 -21.07
CA LEU A 13 -0.13 2.23 -20.76
C LEU A 13 -1.45 2.05 -19.98
N GLY A 14 -2.15 3.13 -19.65
CA GLY A 14 -3.38 3.05 -18.85
C GLY A 14 -3.17 2.63 -17.38
N ILE A 15 -1.95 2.75 -16.87
CA ILE A 15 -1.61 2.41 -15.48
C ILE A 15 -2.09 3.54 -14.56
N LYS A 16 -2.93 3.20 -13.57
CA LYS A 16 -3.60 4.17 -12.70
C LYS A 16 -2.77 4.61 -11.50
N TYR A 17 -1.89 3.75 -10.99
CA TYR A 17 -1.18 3.98 -9.74
C TYR A 17 0.33 3.78 -9.90
N ILE A 18 1.10 4.70 -9.31
CA ILE A 18 2.54 4.56 -9.10
C ILE A 18 2.74 4.46 -7.58
N VAL A 19 3.21 3.32 -7.10
CA VAL A 19 3.54 3.13 -5.68
C VAL A 19 4.90 3.77 -5.40
N VAL A 20 4.92 4.67 -4.42
CA VAL A 20 6.14 5.30 -3.91
C VAL A 20 6.44 4.67 -2.54
N PRO A 21 7.44 3.80 -2.43
CA PRO A 21 7.77 3.14 -1.18
C PRO A 21 8.53 4.09 -0.25
N LEU A 22 7.93 4.38 0.91
CA LEU A 22 8.53 5.12 2.02
C LEU A 22 8.75 4.16 3.19
N VAL A 23 9.41 3.05 2.89
CA VAL A 23 9.69 1.94 3.80
C VAL A 23 11.14 1.50 3.66
N ASP A 24 11.67 0.81 4.64
CA ASP A 24 13.04 0.29 4.65
C ASP A 24 14.08 1.40 4.35
N LYS A 25 14.89 1.23 3.30
CA LYS A 25 15.88 2.24 2.89
C LYS A 25 15.27 3.53 2.32
N GLY A 26 13.98 3.51 1.96
CA GLY A 26 13.22 4.67 1.51
C GLY A 26 12.42 5.36 2.61
N SER A 27 12.54 4.90 3.87
CA SER A 27 11.85 5.49 5.01
C SER A 27 12.22 6.95 5.21
N ILE A 28 11.23 7.77 5.49
CA ILE A 28 11.44 9.19 5.82
C ILE A 28 11.58 9.35 7.33
N THR A 29 12.80 9.58 7.79
CA THR A 29 13.13 9.64 9.22
C THR A 29 13.25 11.05 9.75
N ASN A 30 13.42 12.05 8.88
CA ASN A 30 13.64 13.44 9.27
C ASN A 30 12.78 14.42 8.47
N LYS A 31 12.74 15.66 8.93
CA LYS A 31 11.92 16.73 8.36
C LYS A 31 12.44 17.17 6.98
N HIS A 32 13.75 17.18 6.77
CA HIS A 32 14.35 17.58 5.51
C HIS A 32 13.92 16.69 4.35
N ASP A 33 13.96 15.35 4.53
CA ASP A 33 13.53 14.39 3.53
C ASP A 33 12.03 14.49 3.25
N GLU A 34 11.20 14.72 4.29
CA GLU A 34 9.78 14.94 4.14
C GLU A 34 9.51 16.21 3.30
N ASP A 35 10.22 17.30 3.56
CA ASP A 35 10.05 18.55 2.81
C ASP A 35 10.53 18.42 1.36
N ASN A 36 11.60 17.67 1.10
CA ASN A 36 12.07 17.36 -0.26
C ASN A 36 11.05 16.52 -1.04
N LEU A 37 10.45 15.52 -0.38
CA LEU A 37 9.36 14.74 -1.00
C LEU A 37 8.16 15.63 -1.31
N LEU A 38 7.74 16.51 -0.39
CA LEU A 38 6.64 17.45 -0.61
C LEU A 38 6.91 18.38 -1.79
N LYS A 39 8.14 18.94 -1.92
CA LYS A 39 8.56 19.76 -3.05
C LYS A 39 8.47 18.98 -4.36
N SER A 40 8.99 17.75 -4.38
CA SER A 40 8.95 16.86 -5.55
C SER A 40 7.53 16.52 -5.97
N CYS A 41 6.66 16.21 -5.02
CA CYS A 41 5.24 15.95 -5.28
C CYS A 41 4.52 17.20 -5.84
N LYS A 42 4.82 18.38 -5.30
CA LYS A 42 4.28 19.66 -5.83
C LYS A 42 4.74 19.90 -7.26
N TYR A 43 6.01 19.62 -7.56
CA TYR A 43 6.56 19.81 -8.91
C TYR A 43 5.90 18.91 -9.95
N VAL A 44 5.63 17.64 -9.61
CA VAL A 44 5.02 16.69 -10.55
C VAL A 44 3.49 16.79 -10.64
N LEU A 45 2.85 17.59 -9.78
CA LEU A 45 1.39 17.69 -9.70
C LEU A 45 0.74 18.07 -11.04
N LYS A 46 1.35 18.97 -11.83
CA LYS A 46 0.85 19.36 -13.15
C LYS A 46 0.78 18.16 -14.11
N TYR A 47 1.76 17.28 -14.08
CA TYR A 47 1.79 16.08 -14.92
C TYR A 47 0.75 15.03 -14.47
N LEU A 48 0.52 14.92 -13.16
CA LEU A 48 -0.52 14.03 -12.61
C LEU A 48 -1.93 14.51 -13.04
N ARG A 49 -2.17 15.81 -13.07
CA ARG A 49 -3.46 16.39 -13.52
C ARG A 49 -3.84 15.94 -14.93
N ASP A 50 -2.86 15.84 -15.81
CA ASP A 50 -3.07 15.54 -17.23
C ASP A 50 -3.02 14.05 -17.55
N SER A 51 -2.65 13.20 -16.57
CA SER A 51 -2.34 11.78 -16.80
C SER A 51 -3.41 10.79 -16.35
N LYS A 52 -4.32 11.17 -15.45
CA LYS A 52 -5.21 10.28 -14.70
C LYS A 52 -4.45 9.27 -13.81
N VAL A 53 -3.15 9.46 -13.60
CA VAL A 53 -2.29 8.66 -12.73
C VAL A 53 -2.29 9.24 -11.33
N LYS A 54 -2.23 8.38 -10.30
CA LYS A 54 -2.01 8.81 -8.91
C LYS A 54 -0.67 8.29 -8.39
N LEU A 55 0.00 9.10 -7.59
CA LEU A 55 1.08 8.64 -6.72
C LEU A 55 0.46 8.15 -5.41
N ILE A 56 0.77 6.91 -5.04
CA ILE A 56 0.26 6.31 -3.80
C ILE A 56 1.43 5.88 -2.92
N PHE A 57 1.39 6.27 -1.66
CA PHE A 57 2.50 6.04 -0.73
C PHE A 57 2.29 4.73 0.04
N GLU A 58 3.30 3.87 0.02
CA GLU A 58 3.45 2.77 0.97
C GLU A 58 4.42 3.23 2.06
N SER A 59 4.03 3.21 3.33
CA SER A 59 4.81 3.86 4.39
C SER A 59 4.84 3.05 5.67
N ASP A 60 5.95 3.16 6.41
CA ASP A 60 6.17 2.66 7.77
C ASP A 60 5.82 3.69 8.86
N PHE A 61 5.27 4.84 8.50
CA PHE A 61 4.82 5.84 9.46
C PHE A 61 3.79 5.27 10.42
N THR A 62 3.84 5.73 11.68
CA THR A 62 2.73 5.46 12.58
C THR A 62 1.40 5.93 11.98
N PRO A 63 0.27 5.29 12.30
CA PRO A 63 -1.02 5.67 11.71
C PRO A 63 -1.37 7.15 11.86
N GLN A 64 -1.02 7.76 12.99
CA GLN A 64 -1.22 9.18 13.25
C GLN A 64 -0.33 10.06 12.36
N ARG A 65 0.94 9.67 12.17
CA ARG A 65 1.86 10.38 11.28
C ARG A 65 1.42 10.27 9.84
N LEU A 66 1.04 9.06 9.37
CA LEU A 66 0.56 8.85 8.01
C LEU A 66 -0.69 9.69 7.72
N LYS A 67 -1.64 9.77 8.67
CA LYS A 67 -2.80 10.65 8.56
C LYS A 67 -2.41 12.12 8.40
N LYS A 68 -1.46 12.61 9.20
CA LYS A 68 -0.98 14.00 9.10
C LYS A 68 -0.28 14.24 7.78
N PHE A 69 0.52 13.29 7.33
CA PHE A 69 1.26 13.34 6.08
C PHE A 69 0.33 13.39 4.87
N ILE A 70 -0.58 12.40 4.72
CA ILE A 70 -1.44 12.30 3.54
C ILE A 70 -2.42 13.48 3.39
N LYS A 71 -2.79 14.12 4.50
CA LYS A 71 -3.63 15.32 4.46
C LYS A 71 -2.98 16.54 3.80
N LYS A 72 -1.67 16.55 3.61
CA LYS A 72 -0.94 17.61 2.90
C LYS A 72 -1.15 17.56 1.39
N PHE A 73 -1.75 16.48 0.87
CA PHE A 73 -1.89 16.20 -0.54
C PHE A 73 -3.35 16.23 -1.02
N ASP A 74 -3.53 16.59 -2.27
CA ASP A 74 -4.84 16.49 -2.93
C ASP A 74 -5.17 15.02 -3.22
N LYS A 75 -6.22 14.51 -2.61
CA LYS A 75 -6.67 13.11 -2.75
C LYS A 75 -7.02 12.69 -4.18
N ARG A 76 -7.18 13.63 -5.11
CA ARG A 76 -7.42 13.34 -6.52
C ARG A 76 -6.17 12.72 -7.17
N TYR A 77 -4.99 13.13 -6.74
CA TYR A 77 -3.70 12.80 -7.35
C TYR A 77 -2.79 11.97 -6.44
N PHE A 78 -3.10 11.92 -5.15
CA PHE A 78 -2.31 11.19 -4.16
C PHE A 78 -3.19 10.28 -3.31
N GLY A 79 -2.61 9.19 -2.83
CA GLY A 79 -3.30 8.23 -1.99
C GLY A 79 -2.35 7.34 -1.19
N ILE A 80 -2.89 6.28 -0.64
CA ILE A 80 -2.16 5.30 0.15
C ILE A 80 -2.25 3.95 -0.53
N ASN A 81 -1.09 3.29 -0.67
CA ASN A 81 -0.99 1.86 -0.85
C ASN A 81 -0.96 1.22 0.54
N TYR A 82 -2.03 0.55 0.93
CA TYR A 82 -2.11 -0.15 2.20
C TYR A 82 -1.49 -1.54 2.07
N ASP A 83 -0.41 -1.82 2.79
CA ASP A 83 0.20 -3.15 2.86
C ASP A 83 -0.17 -3.82 4.19
N ALA A 84 -1.01 -4.86 4.11
CA ALA A 84 -1.51 -5.57 5.29
C ALA A 84 -0.38 -6.23 6.10
N GLY A 85 0.66 -6.74 5.42
CA GLY A 85 1.81 -7.36 6.07
C GLY A 85 2.71 -6.34 6.75
N ASN A 86 2.95 -5.18 6.14
CA ASN A 86 3.75 -4.12 6.76
C ASN A 86 3.04 -3.57 8.00
N SER A 87 1.73 -3.33 7.93
CA SER A 87 0.91 -2.93 9.07
C SER A 87 0.99 -3.95 10.21
N ALA A 88 0.78 -5.25 9.92
CA ALA A 88 0.86 -6.32 10.90
C ALA A 88 2.29 -6.47 11.48
N GLY A 89 3.30 -6.38 10.62
CA GLY A 89 4.71 -6.42 11.01
C GLY A 89 5.09 -5.30 11.98
N LEU A 90 4.53 -4.11 11.80
CA LEU A 90 4.70 -2.95 12.69
C LEU A 90 3.75 -2.96 13.90
N ASN A 91 2.91 -4.00 14.01
CA ASN A 91 1.94 -4.17 15.09
C ASN A 91 0.91 -3.02 15.18
N TYR A 92 0.51 -2.47 14.03
CA TYR A 92 -0.54 -1.44 14.01
C TYR A 92 -1.93 -2.08 14.11
N LYS A 93 -2.87 -1.33 14.69
CA LYS A 93 -4.27 -1.77 14.82
C LYS A 93 -5.04 -1.37 13.55
N ILE A 94 -5.41 -2.33 12.74
CA ILE A 94 -6.09 -2.12 11.47
C ILE A 94 -7.34 -1.24 11.59
N ASP A 95 -8.14 -1.40 12.65
CA ASP A 95 -9.34 -0.59 12.85
C ASP A 95 -9.00 0.90 13.04
N ASP A 96 -7.88 1.20 13.74
CA ASP A 96 -7.39 2.57 13.91
C ASP A 96 -6.86 3.14 12.60
N GLU A 97 -6.12 2.36 11.83
CA GLU A 97 -5.59 2.75 10.53
C GLU A 97 -6.72 3.14 9.57
N PHE A 98 -7.72 2.27 9.42
CA PHE A 98 -8.87 2.53 8.55
C PHE A 98 -9.72 3.71 9.02
N ARG A 99 -9.90 3.88 10.34
CA ARG A 99 -10.56 5.05 10.92
C ARG A 99 -9.80 6.35 10.62
N LEU A 100 -8.48 6.32 10.65
CA LEU A 100 -7.63 7.49 10.49
C LEU A 100 -7.46 7.91 9.02
N TYR A 101 -7.21 6.97 8.13
CA TYR A 101 -6.85 7.27 6.74
C TYR A 101 -7.51 6.36 5.68
N GLY A 102 -8.47 5.52 6.04
CA GLY A 102 -9.13 4.59 5.12
C GLY A 102 -9.65 5.25 3.83
N LYS A 103 -10.17 6.47 3.92
CA LYS A 103 -10.66 7.23 2.73
C LYS A 103 -9.57 7.64 1.72
N TYR A 104 -8.29 7.47 2.06
CA TYR A 104 -7.15 7.72 1.18
C TYR A 104 -6.56 6.44 0.58
N ILE A 105 -7.02 5.26 1.01
CA ILE A 105 -6.55 3.98 0.49
C ILE A 105 -7.04 3.81 -0.95
N CYS A 106 -6.11 3.67 -1.88
CA CYS A 106 -6.36 3.50 -3.31
C CYS A 106 -5.95 2.12 -3.83
N ASN A 107 -5.02 1.47 -3.16
CA ASN A 107 -4.52 0.14 -3.48
C ASN A 107 -4.23 -0.64 -2.20
N VAL A 108 -4.32 -1.96 -2.26
CA VAL A 108 -4.10 -2.86 -1.12
C VAL A 108 -3.20 -4.00 -1.54
N HIS A 109 -2.08 -4.16 -0.83
CA HIS A 109 -1.25 -5.33 -0.90
C HIS A 109 -1.70 -6.36 0.14
N ILE A 110 -2.08 -7.54 -0.34
CA ILE A 110 -2.38 -8.71 0.48
C ILE A 110 -1.07 -9.43 0.75
N LYS A 111 -0.57 -9.25 1.94
CA LYS A 111 0.72 -9.73 2.42
C LYS A 111 0.59 -10.10 3.88
N ASP A 112 1.38 -11.07 4.33
CA ASP A 112 1.44 -11.45 5.74
C ASP A 112 2.88 -11.38 6.27
N ARG A 113 3.03 -10.89 7.48
CA ARG A 113 4.32 -10.78 8.16
C ARG A 113 4.18 -11.17 9.62
N ILE A 114 5.24 -11.77 10.15
CA ILE A 114 5.42 -11.94 11.59
C ILE A 114 5.70 -10.55 12.21
N LYS A 115 5.12 -10.29 13.35
CA LYS A 115 5.36 -9.05 14.12
C LYS A 115 6.87 -8.83 14.29
N TYR A 116 7.34 -7.66 13.87
CA TYR A 116 8.76 -7.28 13.82
C TYR A 116 9.66 -8.24 13.05
N GLY A 117 9.07 -9.03 12.16
CA GLY A 117 9.77 -10.10 11.46
C GLY A 117 9.57 -10.09 9.95
N LYS A 118 9.85 -11.23 9.35
CA LYS A 118 9.84 -11.45 7.89
C LYS A 118 8.43 -11.66 7.33
N THR A 119 8.33 -11.49 6.00
CA THR A 119 7.17 -11.92 5.22
C THR A 119 7.05 -13.44 5.23
N VAL A 120 5.83 -13.93 5.40
CA VAL A 120 5.48 -15.35 5.45
C VAL A 120 4.29 -15.65 4.52
N ARG A 121 3.96 -16.92 4.35
CA ARG A 121 2.74 -17.35 3.68
C ARG A 121 1.52 -16.76 4.38
N LEU A 122 0.47 -16.43 3.63
CA LEU A 122 -0.77 -15.91 4.21
C LEU A 122 -1.33 -16.86 5.26
N GLY A 123 -1.75 -16.32 6.37
CA GLY A 123 -2.25 -17.04 7.52
C GLY A 123 -1.19 -17.54 8.52
N ASN A 124 0.10 -17.40 8.18
CA ASN A 124 1.21 -17.80 9.06
C ASN A 124 1.87 -16.60 9.78
N GLY A 125 1.32 -15.40 9.60
CA GLY A 125 1.79 -14.18 10.22
C GLY A 125 0.77 -13.55 11.16
N ASN A 126 0.83 -12.25 11.26
CA ASN A 126 0.00 -11.48 12.19
C ASN A 126 -1.06 -10.61 11.48
N ALA A 127 -1.16 -10.66 10.12
CA ALA A 127 -2.18 -9.92 9.40
C ALA A 127 -3.58 -10.51 9.67
N ASN A 128 -4.51 -9.68 10.07
CA ASN A 128 -5.90 -10.10 10.30
C ASN A 128 -6.75 -9.82 9.06
N PHE A 129 -6.82 -10.79 8.14
CA PHE A 129 -7.52 -10.64 6.87
C PHE A 129 -9.03 -10.49 7.02
N LEU A 130 -9.66 -11.15 8.01
CA LEU A 130 -11.10 -10.97 8.31
C LEU A 130 -11.41 -9.52 8.66
N LYS A 131 -10.59 -8.92 9.54
CA LYS A 131 -10.73 -7.49 9.86
C LYS A 131 -10.40 -6.60 8.66
N LEU A 132 -9.42 -6.97 7.84
CA LEU A 132 -9.08 -6.24 6.63
C LEU A 132 -10.28 -6.16 5.69
N PHE A 133 -10.88 -7.29 5.33
CA PHE A 133 -12.04 -7.32 4.43
C PHE A 133 -13.26 -6.60 5.01
N LYS A 134 -13.51 -6.75 6.32
CA LYS A 134 -14.57 -5.99 7.01
C LYS A 134 -14.35 -4.48 6.91
N ASN A 135 -13.13 -4.00 7.07
CA ASN A 135 -12.81 -2.58 6.97
C ASN A 135 -12.83 -2.08 5.52
N LEU A 136 -12.37 -2.86 4.55
CA LEU A 136 -12.49 -2.55 3.13
C LEU A 136 -13.95 -2.39 2.70
N LYS A 137 -14.83 -3.28 3.18
CA LYS A 137 -16.29 -3.17 2.94
C LYS A 137 -16.87 -1.88 3.53
N LYS A 138 -16.48 -1.50 4.76
CA LYS A 138 -16.93 -0.25 5.40
C LYS A 138 -16.57 1.00 4.60
N ILE A 139 -15.37 1.05 4.00
CA ILE A 139 -14.94 2.19 3.18
C ILE A 139 -15.40 2.09 1.73
N LYS A 140 -16.20 1.06 1.37
CA LYS A 140 -16.68 0.77 0.02
C LYS A 140 -15.53 0.65 -1.00
N TYR A 141 -14.44 -0.01 -0.59
CA TYR A 141 -13.30 -0.28 -1.47
C TYR A 141 -13.71 -1.21 -2.60
N ASN A 142 -13.44 -0.79 -3.84
CA ASN A 142 -13.84 -1.51 -5.07
C ASN A 142 -12.68 -1.67 -6.07
N GLN A 143 -11.44 -1.47 -5.61
CA GLN A 143 -10.27 -1.64 -6.46
C GLN A 143 -9.71 -3.05 -6.30
N PRO A 144 -8.88 -3.54 -7.26
CA PRO A 144 -8.21 -4.82 -7.14
C PRO A 144 -7.36 -4.94 -5.87
N LEU A 145 -7.23 -6.17 -5.38
CA LEU A 145 -6.29 -6.54 -4.32
C LEU A 145 -5.06 -7.15 -4.96
N ILE A 146 -3.88 -6.69 -4.58
CA ILE A 146 -2.61 -7.16 -5.14
C ILE A 146 -1.99 -8.18 -4.19
N LEU A 147 -1.88 -9.42 -4.65
CA LEU A 147 -1.22 -10.47 -3.88
C LEU A 147 0.30 -10.27 -3.89
N GLN A 148 0.90 -10.03 -2.73
CA GLN A 148 2.33 -9.86 -2.54
C GLN A 148 2.83 -10.86 -1.48
N THR A 149 3.20 -12.07 -1.91
CA THR A 149 3.53 -13.17 -1.00
C THR A 149 5.03 -13.34 -0.77
N ALA A 150 5.39 -14.11 0.25
CA ALA A 150 6.74 -14.59 0.43
C ALA A 150 7.18 -15.45 -0.76
N ARG A 151 8.47 -15.38 -1.10
CA ARG A 151 9.03 -16.27 -2.13
C ARG A 151 9.03 -17.71 -1.65
N SER A 152 8.69 -18.62 -2.55
CA SER A 152 8.84 -20.06 -2.30
C SER A 152 10.31 -20.44 -2.11
N LYS A 153 10.59 -21.33 -1.16
CA LYS A 153 11.96 -21.79 -0.89
C LYS A 153 12.57 -22.65 -2.00
N ASN A 154 11.74 -23.32 -2.79
CA ASN A 154 12.17 -24.34 -3.77
C ASN A 154 11.78 -23.94 -5.20
N ASN A 155 11.73 -22.65 -5.54
CA ASN A 155 11.28 -22.11 -6.83
C ASN A 155 9.85 -22.57 -7.24
N ARG A 156 9.05 -23.04 -6.28
CA ARG A 156 7.65 -23.48 -6.50
C ARG A 156 6.68 -22.31 -6.38
N HIS A 157 6.97 -21.22 -7.07
CA HIS A 157 6.23 -19.96 -6.92
C HIS A 157 4.77 -20.08 -7.34
N ILE A 158 4.46 -20.87 -8.39
CA ILE A 158 3.09 -21.05 -8.89
C ILE A 158 2.23 -21.79 -7.85
N GLU A 159 2.76 -22.85 -7.24
CA GLU A 159 2.05 -23.59 -6.19
C GLU A 159 1.84 -22.72 -4.96
N GLU A 160 2.84 -21.95 -4.57
CA GLU A 160 2.74 -21.03 -3.45
C GLU A 160 1.64 -19.95 -3.69
N ILE A 161 1.54 -19.41 -4.92
CA ILE A 161 0.47 -18.48 -5.28
C ILE A 161 -0.89 -19.18 -5.19
N LYS A 162 -1.04 -20.41 -5.67
CA LYS A 162 -2.29 -21.18 -5.57
C LYS A 162 -2.71 -21.37 -4.11
N ILE A 163 -1.79 -21.79 -3.24
CA ILE A 163 -2.06 -21.97 -1.81
C ILE A 163 -2.55 -20.68 -1.17
N ASN A 164 -1.90 -19.55 -1.47
CA ASN A 164 -2.29 -18.25 -0.92
C ASN A 164 -3.66 -17.80 -1.46
N LEU A 165 -3.97 -18.06 -2.74
CA LEU A 165 -5.28 -17.75 -3.32
C LEU A 165 -6.39 -18.59 -2.69
N ASP A 166 -6.16 -19.88 -2.47
CA ASP A 166 -7.14 -20.76 -1.84
C ASP A 166 -7.40 -20.38 -0.38
N TYR A 167 -6.34 -19.98 0.35
CA TYR A 167 -6.49 -19.42 1.69
C TYR A 167 -7.41 -18.17 1.68
N LEU A 168 -7.22 -17.25 0.73
CA LEU A 168 -8.05 -16.04 0.62
C LEU A 168 -9.50 -16.34 0.25
N LYS A 169 -9.75 -17.30 -0.65
CA LYS A 169 -11.11 -17.75 -1.01
C LYS A 169 -11.85 -18.28 0.21
N ASN A 170 -11.18 -19.11 1.03
CA ASN A 170 -11.78 -19.68 2.23
C ASN A 170 -12.14 -18.63 3.28
N ILE A 171 -11.34 -17.58 3.41
CA ILE A 171 -11.63 -16.46 4.33
C ILE A 171 -12.74 -15.55 3.80
N HIS A 172 -12.80 -15.34 2.49
CA HIS A 172 -13.80 -14.43 1.89
C HIS A 172 -15.22 -15.01 1.95
N ASN A 173 -15.34 -16.33 2.04
CA ASN A 173 -16.63 -17.05 2.12
C ASN A 173 -17.18 -17.14 3.56
N VAL A 174 -16.47 -16.59 4.54
CA VAL A 174 -16.88 -16.46 5.95
C VAL A 174 -17.30 -15.01 6.23
#